data_7efa70b129b1865fb1d3ab8dc42734dd
#
_entry.id   7efa70b129b1865fb1d3ab8dc42734dd
#
_cell.length_a   1.000
_cell.length_b   1.000
_cell.length_c   1.000
_cell.angle_alpha   90.00
_cell.angle_beta   90.00
_cell.angle_gamma   90.00
#
_symmetry.space_group_name_H-M   'P 1'
#
loop_
_entity.id
_entity.type
_entity.pdbx_description
1 polymer ?
#
loop_
_entity_poly.entity_id
_entity_poly.type
_entity_poly.pdbx_seq_one_letter_code
_entity_poly.pdbx_strand_id
1 'polypeptide(L)'
;ELSPDQPQVLNYMGYSLLERKEKLDQALKMIILAAEKSPDSYHIIDSLGWAYYKKGEFGKALSYLEKAMEIESTDPIVNDHLGDVLWMLGRKREAKFQWKKSLSFNPESVDQKNTEDKLKFGLNIR
;
A
#
# COMPACT_ATOMS: atom_id res chain seq x y z
N GLU A 1 -17.03 -4.13 -21.38
CA GLU A 1 -16.19 -2.93 -21.42
C GLU A 1 -16.32 -2.15 -20.12
N LEU A 2 -15.18 -1.78 -19.54
CA LEU A 2 -15.17 -1.11 -18.25
C LEU A 2 -15.44 0.40 -18.39
N SER A 3 -16.35 0.89 -17.57
CA SER A 3 -16.63 2.32 -17.50
C SER A 3 -15.51 3.04 -16.73
N PRO A 4 -15.16 4.29 -17.11
CA PRO A 4 -14.11 5.03 -16.40
C PRO A 4 -14.39 5.30 -14.92
N ASP A 5 -15.65 5.21 -14.50
CA ASP A 5 -16.01 5.45 -13.10
C ASP A 5 -16.20 4.15 -12.29
N GLN A 6 -15.87 2.99 -12.85
CA GLN A 6 -15.89 1.75 -12.08
C GLN A 6 -14.78 1.75 -11.03
N PRO A 7 -15.05 1.18 -9.84
CA PRO A 7 -14.06 1.24 -8.75
C PRO A 7 -12.71 0.65 -9.14
N GLN A 8 -12.67 -0.46 -9.86
CA GLN A 8 -11.41 -1.08 -10.25
C GLN A 8 -10.61 -0.18 -11.19
N VAL A 9 -11.30 0.48 -12.13
CA VAL A 9 -10.63 1.40 -13.07
C VAL A 9 -10.11 2.63 -12.33
N LEU A 10 -10.94 3.22 -11.47
CA LEU A 10 -10.52 4.36 -10.66
C LEU A 10 -9.31 4.03 -9.79
N ASN A 11 -9.35 2.85 -9.17
CA ASN A 11 -8.24 2.42 -8.32
C ASN A 11 -6.95 2.23 -9.13
N TYR A 12 -7.05 1.56 -10.28
CA TYR A 12 -5.88 1.34 -11.13
C TYR A 12 -5.29 2.67 -11.59
N MET A 13 -6.13 3.58 -12.07
CA MET A 13 -5.67 4.88 -12.55
C MET A 13 -5.05 5.70 -11.42
N GLY A 14 -5.71 5.72 -10.26
CA GLY A 14 -5.20 6.44 -9.11
C GLY A 14 -3.88 5.87 -8.63
N TYR A 15 -3.81 4.54 -8.50
CA TYR A 15 -2.58 3.88 -8.04
C TYR A 15 -1.40 4.19 -8.98
N SER A 16 -1.63 4.17 -10.28
CA SER A 16 -0.55 4.43 -11.23
C SER A 16 -0.04 5.87 -11.18
N LEU A 17 -0.85 6.81 -10.63
CA LEU A 17 -0.41 8.19 -10.44
C LEU A 17 0.41 8.38 -9.16
N LEU A 18 0.39 7.41 -8.22
CA LEU A 18 1.04 7.59 -6.92
C LEU A 18 2.55 7.74 -7.02
N GLU A 19 3.16 7.20 -8.07
CA GLU A 19 4.60 7.34 -8.26
C GLU A 19 5.00 8.71 -8.81
N ARG A 20 4.02 9.51 -9.21
CA ARG A 20 4.24 10.86 -9.75
C ARG A 20 3.85 11.88 -8.68
N LYS A 21 4.84 12.41 -7.98
CA LYS A 21 4.63 13.27 -6.81
C LYS A 21 3.67 14.43 -7.08
N GLU A 22 3.74 15.02 -8.26
CA GLU A 22 2.89 16.16 -8.62
C GLU A 22 1.44 15.75 -8.83
N LYS A 23 1.14 14.44 -8.82
CA LYS A 23 -0.21 13.93 -9.05
C LYS A 23 -0.82 13.29 -7.80
N LEU A 24 -0.18 13.40 -6.64
CA LEU A 24 -0.65 12.72 -5.43
C LEU A 24 -2.07 13.10 -5.03
N ASP A 25 -2.43 14.39 -5.09
CA ASP A 25 -3.78 14.80 -4.71
C ASP A 25 -4.82 14.26 -5.68
N GLN A 26 -4.51 14.26 -6.98
CA GLN A 26 -5.40 13.69 -7.98
C GLN A 26 -5.55 12.19 -7.77
N ALA A 27 -4.45 11.48 -7.54
CA ALA A 27 -4.47 10.05 -7.28
C ALA A 27 -5.34 9.73 -6.07
N LEU A 28 -5.16 10.48 -4.99
CA LEU A 28 -5.92 10.25 -3.76
C LEU A 28 -7.41 10.44 -3.99
N LYS A 29 -7.81 11.49 -4.72
CA LYS A 29 -9.23 11.70 -5.03
C LYS A 29 -9.84 10.52 -5.78
N MET A 30 -9.12 9.98 -6.75
CA MET A 30 -9.58 8.85 -7.53
C MET A 30 -9.74 7.60 -6.66
N ILE A 31 -8.77 7.35 -5.79
CA ILE A 31 -8.80 6.18 -4.92
C ILE A 31 -9.91 6.31 -3.86
N ILE A 32 -10.10 7.51 -3.32
CA ILE A 32 -11.20 7.75 -2.38
C ILE A 32 -12.55 7.47 -3.04
N LEU A 33 -12.72 7.94 -4.28
CA LEU A 33 -13.95 7.69 -5.01
C LEU A 33 -14.16 6.18 -5.24
N ALA A 34 -13.08 5.47 -5.59
CA ALA A 34 -13.14 4.02 -5.74
C ALA A 34 -13.57 3.34 -4.44
N ALA A 35 -13.02 3.79 -3.31
CA ALA A 35 -13.34 3.23 -2.00
C ALA A 35 -14.79 3.49 -1.60
N GLU A 36 -15.34 4.67 -1.96
CA GLU A 36 -16.73 4.96 -1.70
C GLU A 36 -17.66 4.03 -2.47
N LYS A 37 -17.26 3.66 -3.68
CA LYS A 37 -18.05 2.77 -4.53
C LYS A 37 -17.89 1.29 -4.15
N SER A 38 -16.75 0.93 -3.56
CA SER A 38 -16.46 -0.46 -3.20
C SER A 38 -15.71 -0.51 -1.87
N PRO A 39 -16.40 -0.24 -0.75
CA PRO A 39 -15.73 -0.05 0.54
C PRO A 39 -15.12 -1.30 1.15
N ASP A 40 -15.46 -2.48 0.65
CA ASP A 40 -14.95 -3.74 1.21
C ASP A 40 -13.84 -4.36 0.37
N SER A 41 -13.39 -3.69 -0.69
CA SER A 41 -12.29 -4.19 -1.51
C SER A 41 -10.96 -3.91 -0.81
N TYR A 42 -10.27 -4.98 -0.39
CA TYR A 42 -8.99 -4.79 0.29
C TYR A 42 -7.94 -4.19 -0.64
N HIS A 43 -8.01 -4.48 -1.93
CA HIS A 43 -7.09 -3.87 -2.92
C HIS A 43 -7.21 -2.35 -2.94
N ILE A 44 -8.46 -1.85 -2.89
CA ILE A 44 -8.70 -0.41 -2.90
C ILE A 44 -8.30 0.20 -1.55
N ILE A 45 -8.60 -0.49 -0.46
CA ILE A 45 -8.20 -0.04 0.88
C ILE A 45 -6.69 0.04 0.99
N ASP A 46 -5.97 -0.96 0.44
CA ASP A 46 -4.51 -0.95 0.40
C ASP A 46 -3.99 0.25 -0.41
N SER A 47 -4.58 0.49 -1.59
CA SER A 47 -4.21 1.64 -2.42
C SER A 47 -4.40 2.96 -1.66
N LEU A 48 -5.49 3.06 -0.91
CA LEU A 48 -5.76 4.25 -0.11
C LEU A 48 -4.70 4.43 0.97
N GLY A 49 -4.35 3.36 1.67
CA GLY A 49 -3.27 3.39 2.65
C GLY A 49 -1.94 3.79 2.02
N TRP A 50 -1.64 3.24 0.85
CA TRP A 50 -0.41 3.56 0.15
C TRP A 50 -0.37 5.02 -0.29
N ALA A 51 -1.52 5.57 -0.72
CA ALA A 51 -1.63 6.98 -1.09
C ALA A 51 -1.30 7.89 0.10
N TYR A 52 -1.85 7.58 1.28
CA TYR A 52 -1.53 8.36 2.47
C TYR A 52 -0.06 8.22 2.88
N TYR A 53 0.52 7.03 2.70
CA TYR A 53 1.95 6.83 2.93
C TYR A 53 2.78 7.76 2.03
N LYS A 54 2.44 7.83 0.75
CA LYS A 54 3.15 8.70 -0.19
C LYS A 54 3.01 10.18 0.18
N LYS A 55 1.92 10.56 0.83
CA LYS A 55 1.72 11.92 1.31
C LYS A 55 2.43 12.18 2.64
N GLY A 56 3.01 11.18 3.26
CA GLY A 56 3.65 11.32 4.55
C GLY A 56 2.71 11.24 5.73
N GLU A 57 1.46 10.84 5.52
CA GLU A 57 0.47 10.73 6.59
C GLU A 57 0.44 9.28 7.08
N PHE A 58 1.47 8.92 7.84
CA PHE A 58 1.72 7.53 8.21
C PHE A 58 0.68 6.94 9.16
N GLY A 59 0.10 7.74 10.04
CA GLY A 59 -0.96 7.26 10.93
C GLY A 59 -2.20 6.83 10.18
N LYS A 60 -2.63 7.63 9.20
CA LYS A 60 -3.76 7.26 8.35
C LYS A 60 -3.42 6.05 7.50
N ALA A 61 -2.21 6.01 6.94
CA ALA A 61 -1.76 4.89 6.15
C ALA A 61 -1.84 3.60 6.96
N LEU A 62 -1.39 3.63 8.22
CA LEU A 62 -1.43 2.47 9.08
C LEU A 62 -2.85 1.95 9.27
N SER A 63 -3.80 2.85 9.56
CA SER A 63 -5.20 2.45 9.77
C SER A 63 -5.78 1.72 8.58
N TYR A 64 -5.55 2.24 7.37
CA TYR A 64 -6.08 1.62 6.16
C TYR A 64 -5.39 0.29 5.87
N LEU A 65 -4.06 0.23 6.04
CA LEU A 65 -3.34 -1.02 5.76
C LEU A 65 -3.70 -2.11 6.77
N GLU A 66 -3.92 -1.76 8.02
CA GLU A 66 -4.39 -2.73 9.01
C GLU A 66 -5.77 -3.25 8.65
N LYS A 67 -6.64 -2.39 8.13
CA LYS A 67 -7.95 -2.83 7.67
C LYS A 67 -7.84 -3.78 6.49
N ALA A 68 -6.97 -3.48 5.52
CA ALA A 68 -6.73 -4.38 4.40
C ALA A 68 -6.21 -5.74 4.89
N MET A 69 -5.32 -5.74 5.88
CA MET A 69 -4.79 -6.96 6.49
C MET A 69 -5.87 -7.79 7.16
N GLU A 70 -6.85 -7.15 7.79
CA GLU A 70 -7.97 -7.88 8.40
C GLU A 70 -8.78 -8.64 7.35
N ILE A 71 -8.91 -8.05 6.16
CA ILE A 71 -9.68 -8.66 5.08
C ILE A 71 -8.88 -9.75 4.38
N GLU A 72 -7.60 -9.48 4.08
CA GLU A 72 -6.75 -10.43 3.38
C GLU A 72 -5.34 -10.38 3.96
N SER A 73 -5.08 -11.24 4.95
CA SER A 73 -3.82 -11.23 5.71
C SER A 73 -2.64 -11.83 4.95
N THR A 74 -2.87 -12.51 3.83
CA THR A 74 -1.81 -13.23 3.11
C THR A 74 -1.37 -12.54 1.84
N ASP A 75 -1.88 -11.34 1.54
CA ASP A 75 -1.48 -10.62 0.35
C ASP A 75 -0.05 -10.07 0.55
N PRO A 76 0.91 -10.46 -0.30
CA PRO A 76 2.30 -10.01 -0.11
C PRO A 76 2.49 -8.52 -0.29
N ILE A 77 1.70 -7.88 -1.17
CA ILE A 77 1.85 -6.43 -1.40
C ILE A 77 1.34 -5.65 -0.19
N VAL A 78 0.22 -6.06 0.39
CA VAL A 78 -0.30 -5.42 1.61
C VAL A 78 0.71 -5.54 2.74
N ASN A 79 1.29 -6.73 2.93
CA ASN A 79 2.30 -6.95 3.95
C ASN A 79 3.54 -6.08 3.74
N ASP A 80 3.98 -5.93 2.50
CA ASP A 80 5.14 -5.10 2.17
C ASP A 80 4.85 -3.62 2.46
N HIS A 81 3.69 -3.13 2.03
CA HIS A 81 3.28 -1.75 2.29
C HIS A 81 3.18 -1.48 3.80
N LEU A 82 2.61 -2.43 4.55
CA LEU A 82 2.48 -2.28 5.99
C LEU A 82 3.86 -2.19 6.65
N GLY A 83 4.81 -2.99 6.18
CA GLY A 83 6.19 -2.92 6.68
C GLY A 83 6.79 -1.54 6.48
N ASP A 84 6.59 -0.94 5.30
CA ASP A 84 7.11 0.39 5.02
C ASP A 84 6.53 1.44 5.98
N VAL A 85 5.22 1.38 6.23
CA VAL A 85 4.56 2.33 7.13
C VAL A 85 5.06 2.15 8.56
N LEU A 86 5.16 0.91 9.02
CA LEU A 86 5.64 0.63 10.37
C LEU A 86 7.06 1.15 10.57
N TRP A 87 7.91 0.99 9.56
CA TRP A 87 9.27 1.52 9.62
C TRP A 87 9.27 3.04 9.81
N MET A 88 8.45 3.75 9.03
CA MET A 88 8.38 5.20 9.12
C MET A 88 7.83 5.68 10.46
N LEU A 89 7.03 4.85 11.13
CA LEU A 89 6.53 5.15 12.48
C LEU A 89 7.51 4.76 13.58
N GLY A 90 8.71 4.27 13.23
CA GLY A 90 9.72 3.87 14.19
C GLY A 90 9.56 2.46 14.74
N ARG A 91 8.57 1.72 14.25
CA ARG A 91 8.29 0.35 14.71
C ARG A 91 9.06 -0.64 13.84
N LYS A 92 10.38 -0.59 13.96
CA LYS A 92 11.29 -1.26 13.02
C LYS A 92 11.25 -2.78 13.10
N ARG A 93 11.08 -3.34 14.30
CA ARG A 93 11.00 -4.80 14.46
C ARG A 93 9.74 -5.34 13.79
N GLU A 94 8.62 -4.65 13.99
CA GLU A 94 7.35 -5.03 13.35
C GLU A 94 7.42 -4.87 11.84
N ALA A 95 8.11 -3.83 11.36
CA ALA A 95 8.30 -3.62 9.92
C ALA A 95 9.02 -4.81 9.30
N LYS A 96 10.10 -5.25 9.93
CA LYS A 96 10.87 -6.39 9.42
C LYS A 96 10.05 -7.67 9.41
N PHE A 97 9.21 -7.86 10.42
CA PHE A 97 8.31 -9.01 10.47
C PHE A 97 7.36 -9.02 9.28
N GLN A 98 6.78 -7.86 8.95
CA GLN A 98 5.85 -7.76 7.81
C GLN A 98 6.56 -7.99 6.48
N TRP A 99 7.78 -7.48 6.32
CA TRP A 99 8.56 -7.73 5.10
C TRP A 99 8.90 -9.21 4.93
N LYS A 100 9.22 -9.90 6.02
CA LYS A 100 9.46 -11.35 5.97
C LYS A 100 8.20 -12.10 5.54
N LYS A 101 7.04 -11.71 6.08
CA LYS A 101 5.77 -12.33 5.70
C LYS A 101 5.48 -12.10 4.22
N SER A 102 5.72 -10.88 3.74
CA SER A 102 5.53 -10.55 2.33
C SER A 102 6.30 -11.52 1.44
N LEU A 103 7.58 -11.73 1.74
CA LEU A 103 8.42 -12.63 0.97
C LEU A 103 7.96 -14.09 1.06
N SER A 104 7.38 -14.50 2.20
CA SER A 104 6.99 -15.89 2.40
C SER A 104 5.69 -16.24 1.67
N PHE A 105 4.80 -15.27 1.42
CA PHE A 105 3.50 -15.57 0.83
C PHE A 105 3.56 -15.76 -0.68
N ASN A 106 4.20 -14.85 -1.38
CA ASN A 106 4.38 -14.97 -2.83
C ASN A 106 5.50 -14.03 -3.26
N PRO A 107 6.75 -14.49 -3.21
CA PRO A 107 7.89 -13.62 -3.51
C PRO A 107 7.89 -13.05 -4.91
N GLU A 108 7.17 -13.68 -5.86
CA GLU A 108 7.14 -13.19 -7.23
C GLU A 108 6.21 -12.00 -7.44
N SER A 109 5.27 -11.75 -6.51
CA SER A 109 4.31 -10.66 -6.67
C SER A 109 4.80 -9.33 -6.08
N VAL A 110 5.95 -9.32 -5.41
CA VAL A 110 6.57 -8.11 -4.90
C VAL A 110 7.95 -7.95 -5.55
N ASP A 111 8.54 -6.77 -5.41
CA ASP A 111 9.93 -6.58 -5.80
C ASP A 111 10.80 -7.27 -4.74
N GLN A 112 11.09 -8.55 -4.99
CA GLN A 112 11.78 -9.42 -4.03
C GLN A 112 13.11 -8.84 -3.58
N LYS A 113 13.91 -8.35 -4.53
CA LYS A 113 15.21 -7.78 -4.19
C LYS A 113 15.08 -6.55 -3.32
N ASN A 114 14.14 -5.68 -3.64
CA ASN A 114 13.90 -4.47 -2.87
C ASN A 114 13.46 -4.83 -1.44
N THR A 115 12.58 -5.80 -1.29
CA THR A 115 12.12 -6.22 0.04
C THR A 115 13.25 -6.89 0.83
N GLU A 116 14.10 -7.68 0.17
CA GLU A 116 15.26 -8.26 0.83
C GLU A 116 16.24 -7.18 1.31
N ASP A 117 16.45 -6.16 0.49
CA ASP A 117 17.33 -5.04 0.87
C ASP A 117 16.75 -4.27 2.06
N LYS A 118 15.43 -4.08 2.11
CA LYS A 118 14.79 -3.44 3.25
C LYS A 118 14.99 -4.24 4.53
N LEU A 119 14.95 -5.56 4.45
CA LEU A 119 15.20 -6.41 5.61
C LEU A 119 16.61 -6.24 6.14
N LYS A 120 17.59 -6.09 5.26
CA LYS A 120 18.99 -5.96 5.65
C LYS A 120 19.34 -4.55 6.12
N PHE A 121 18.86 -3.54 5.42
CA PHE A 121 19.34 -2.17 5.57
C PHE A 121 18.28 -1.18 6.03
N GLY A 122 17.01 -1.59 6.10
CA GLY A 122 15.92 -0.70 6.36
C GLY A 122 15.53 0.09 5.11
N LEU A 123 14.55 0.98 5.26
CA LEU A 123 14.14 1.84 4.17
C LEU A 123 15.19 2.92 3.93
N ASN A 124 15.49 3.15 2.67
CA ASN A 124 16.35 4.24 2.26
C ASN A 124 15.50 5.50 2.12
N ILE A 125 15.55 6.34 3.13
CA ILE A 125 14.75 7.56 3.19
C ILE A 125 15.57 8.70 2.59
N ARG A 126 15.27 9.08 1.37
CA ARG A 126 15.93 10.22 0.76
C ARG A 126 14.93 11.11 0.09
#